data_d314cbabfb3152181dbe8053543daea1
#
_entry.id   d314cbabfb3152181dbe8053543daea1
#
_cell.length_a   1.000
_cell.length_b   1.000
_cell.length_c   1.000
_cell.angle_alpha   90.00
_cell.angle_beta   90.00
_cell.angle_gamma   90.00
#
_symmetry.space_group_name_H-M   'P 1'
#
loop_
_entity.id
_entity.type
_entity.pdbx_description
1 polymer ?
#
loop_
_entity_poly.entity_id
_entity_poly.type
_entity_poly.pdbx_seq_one_letter_code
_entity_poly.pdbx_strand_id
1 'polypeptide(L)'
;PVIVVLVTGKPFSISWIKEHIPAIVVQWYGGEKVGGEIADMLLGNINPSAKLPFSFPQSVGHLPVFYNHLPTDKGFYRRPGRPNEPGRDYVFSSPAPLWSFGHGLSYTTFEYLNAHYSAELLHPSDTLIVSVSLKNTGSVAGKEVVQLYVRDVVSSVVTPVKQLKAFSKPFLQPGEMQTVVLKLPIQELALYDLSMKKVVEEGEYEIQIGTASDDIRLRRTIFVGRQPVTSNSLGHNDFCMDEIVKNPGRKIKVAGCVRDVQATPISGIEIKSNYSGRTVISKEGGRYSILTVENDVL
;
A
#
# COMPACT_ATOMS: atom_id res chain seq x y z
N PRO A 1 -6.66 -20.09 -30.76
CA PRO A 1 -6.65 -19.57 -29.40
C PRO A 1 -8.00 -19.83 -28.73
N VAL A 2 -7.99 -20.05 -27.42
CA VAL A 2 -9.20 -20.22 -26.60
C VAL A 2 -9.33 -19.02 -25.67
N ILE A 3 -10.54 -18.49 -25.58
CA ILE A 3 -10.90 -17.46 -24.62
C ILE A 3 -11.98 -18.02 -23.70
N VAL A 4 -11.80 -17.94 -22.39
CA VAL A 4 -12.81 -18.35 -21.42
C VAL A 4 -13.62 -17.15 -20.96
N VAL A 5 -14.92 -17.20 -21.10
CA VAL A 5 -15.88 -16.23 -20.55
C VAL A 5 -16.59 -16.89 -19.37
N LEU A 6 -16.34 -16.36 -18.16
CA LEU A 6 -16.94 -16.86 -16.92
C LEU A 6 -18.21 -16.07 -16.60
N VAL A 7 -19.35 -16.69 -16.73
CA VAL A 7 -20.64 -16.15 -16.27
C VAL A 7 -20.88 -16.64 -14.85
N THR A 8 -20.68 -15.76 -13.87
CA THR A 8 -20.68 -16.14 -12.47
C THR A 8 -21.06 -15.00 -11.53
N GLY A 9 -21.64 -15.33 -10.37
CA GLY A 9 -21.92 -14.37 -9.28
C GLY A 9 -20.89 -14.40 -8.14
N LYS A 10 -19.83 -15.20 -8.26
CA LYS A 10 -18.80 -15.37 -7.22
C LYS A 10 -17.43 -15.74 -7.82
N PRO A 11 -16.32 -15.53 -7.10
CA PRO A 11 -15.02 -16.02 -7.52
C PRO A 11 -14.95 -17.55 -7.44
N PHE A 12 -14.18 -18.15 -8.34
CA PHE A 12 -13.90 -19.59 -8.38
C PHE A 12 -12.41 -19.87 -8.26
N SER A 13 -12.07 -21.06 -7.77
CA SER A 13 -10.71 -21.61 -7.84
C SER A 13 -10.47 -22.16 -9.24
N ILE A 14 -9.82 -21.40 -10.09
CA ILE A 14 -9.59 -21.71 -11.51
C ILE A 14 -8.11 -21.63 -11.89
N SER A 15 -7.24 -22.10 -11.00
CA SER A 15 -5.79 -22.07 -11.20
C SER A 15 -5.38 -22.74 -12.51
N TRP A 16 -5.95 -23.90 -12.83
CA TRP A 16 -5.67 -24.58 -14.09
C TRP A 16 -6.04 -23.73 -15.31
N ILE A 17 -7.20 -23.06 -15.30
CA ILE A 17 -7.62 -22.17 -16.40
C ILE A 17 -6.63 -21.00 -16.53
N LYS A 18 -6.21 -20.39 -15.42
CA LYS A 18 -5.22 -19.32 -15.43
C LYS A 18 -3.89 -19.73 -16.08
N GLU A 19 -3.45 -20.96 -15.83
CA GLU A 19 -2.17 -21.47 -16.32
C GLU A 19 -2.21 -21.86 -17.80
N HIS A 20 -3.36 -22.31 -18.32
CA HIS A 20 -3.45 -22.93 -19.64
C HIS A 20 -4.22 -22.09 -20.67
N ILE A 21 -5.02 -21.12 -20.23
CA ILE A 21 -5.83 -20.29 -21.12
C ILE A 21 -5.28 -18.87 -21.19
N PRO A 22 -4.94 -18.38 -22.39
CA PRO A 22 -4.29 -17.09 -22.55
C PRO A 22 -5.18 -15.88 -22.26
N ALA A 23 -6.51 -16.02 -22.34
CA ALA A 23 -7.45 -14.93 -22.12
C ALA A 23 -8.67 -15.39 -21.32
N ILE A 24 -8.98 -14.67 -20.25
CA ILE A 24 -10.10 -14.96 -19.36
C ILE A 24 -10.90 -13.68 -19.14
N VAL A 25 -12.19 -13.75 -19.39
CA VAL A 25 -13.15 -12.66 -19.15
C VAL A 25 -14.07 -13.07 -18.01
N VAL A 26 -14.14 -12.27 -16.97
CA VAL A 26 -15.12 -12.45 -15.90
C VAL A 26 -16.31 -11.56 -16.19
N GLN A 27 -17.35 -12.18 -16.73
CA GLN A 27 -18.65 -11.57 -16.91
C GLN A 27 -19.53 -11.98 -15.74
N TRP A 28 -19.87 -11.02 -14.91
CA TRP A 28 -20.84 -11.27 -13.85
C TRP A 28 -22.23 -11.57 -14.45
N TYR A 29 -23.29 -11.48 -13.69
CA TYR A 29 -24.64 -11.57 -14.23
C TYR A 29 -24.98 -10.28 -14.97
N GLY A 30 -25.00 -10.35 -16.28
CA GLY A 30 -25.30 -9.23 -17.15
C GLY A 30 -26.80 -9.13 -17.47
N GLY A 31 -27.21 -7.97 -17.99
CA GLY A 31 -28.56 -7.75 -18.50
C GLY A 31 -28.74 -8.27 -19.94
N GLU A 32 -29.87 -7.89 -20.56
CA GLU A 32 -30.30 -8.33 -21.89
C GLU A 32 -29.24 -8.13 -23.00
N LYS A 33 -28.48 -7.03 -22.93
CA LYS A 33 -27.50 -6.64 -23.97
C LYS A 33 -26.11 -7.22 -23.78
N VAL A 34 -25.87 -8.00 -22.74
CA VAL A 34 -24.53 -8.46 -22.37
C VAL A 34 -23.80 -9.26 -23.47
N GLY A 35 -24.55 -10.04 -24.27
CA GLY A 35 -23.96 -10.79 -25.37
C GLY A 35 -23.33 -9.90 -26.45
N GLY A 36 -23.96 -8.79 -26.78
CA GLY A 36 -23.41 -7.79 -27.70
C GLY A 36 -22.16 -7.10 -27.12
N GLU A 37 -22.21 -6.68 -25.87
CA GLU A 37 -21.08 -6.04 -25.20
C GLU A 37 -19.83 -6.97 -25.11
N ILE A 38 -20.05 -8.26 -24.83
CA ILE A 38 -18.96 -9.25 -24.83
C ILE A 38 -18.40 -9.44 -26.25
N ALA A 39 -19.26 -9.52 -27.27
CA ALA A 39 -18.80 -9.63 -28.65
C ALA A 39 -17.95 -8.41 -29.08
N ASP A 40 -18.43 -7.21 -28.76
CA ASP A 40 -17.71 -5.96 -29.05
C ASP A 40 -16.36 -5.89 -28.33
N MET A 41 -16.30 -6.33 -27.09
CA MET A 41 -15.04 -6.42 -26.34
C MET A 41 -14.09 -7.43 -27.00
N LEU A 42 -14.56 -8.65 -27.33
CA LEU A 42 -13.73 -9.69 -27.95
C LEU A 42 -13.23 -9.31 -29.35
N LEU A 43 -13.98 -8.49 -30.09
CA LEU A 43 -13.61 -7.97 -31.41
C LEU A 43 -12.74 -6.69 -31.31
N GLY A 44 -12.55 -6.15 -30.11
CA GLY A 44 -11.74 -4.96 -29.89
C GLY A 44 -12.46 -3.63 -30.13
N ASN A 45 -13.78 -3.65 -30.35
CA ASN A 45 -14.58 -2.43 -30.49
C ASN A 45 -14.73 -1.70 -29.16
N ILE A 46 -14.65 -2.43 -28.04
CA ILE A 46 -14.69 -1.90 -26.67
C ILE A 46 -13.41 -2.34 -25.96
N ASN A 47 -12.67 -1.38 -25.39
CA ASN A 47 -11.54 -1.66 -24.53
C ASN A 47 -12.01 -1.94 -23.10
N PRO A 48 -11.74 -3.15 -22.53
CA PRO A 48 -12.13 -3.47 -21.17
C PRO A 48 -11.44 -2.56 -20.15
N SER A 49 -12.19 -2.16 -19.13
CA SER A 49 -11.70 -1.23 -18.11
C SER A 49 -12.26 -1.52 -16.71
N ALA A 50 -12.94 -2.65 -16.57
CA ALA A 50 -13.44 -3.09 -15.27
C ALA A 50 -12.30 -3.69 -14.42
N LYS A 51 -12.44 -3.59 -13.11
CA LYS A 51 -11.52 -4.20 -12.14
C LYS A 51 -12.30 -5.17 -11.25
N LEU A 52 -11.62 -6.21 -10.76
CA LEU A 52 -12.23 -7.19 -9.87
C LEU A 52 -12.63 -6.55 -8.53
N PRO A 53 -13.88 -6.68 -8.09
CA PRO A 53 -14.37 -6.13 -6.82
C PRO A 53 -14.01 -7.02 -5.60
N PHE A 54 -13.37 -8.15 -5.82
CA PHE A 54 -12.82 -9.05 -4.79
C PHE A 54 -11.71 -9.92 -5.36
N SER A 55 -10.91 -10.51 -4.47
CA SER A 55 -9.82 -11.40 -4.84
C SER A 55 -10.35 -12.79 -5.26
N PHE A 56 -9.68 -13.43 -6.22
CA PHE A 56 -9.93 -14.82 -6.59
C PHE A 56 -9.02 -15.74 -5.80
N PRO A 57 -9.54 -16.81 -5.18
CA PRO A 57 -8.73 -17.79 -4.43
C PRO A 57 -7.98 -18.73 -5.37
N GLN A 58 -6.82 -19.21 -4.93
CA GLN A 58 -6.09 -20.27 -5.64
C GLN A 58 -6.77 -21.63 -5.49
N SER A 59 -7.36 -21.88 -4.32
CA SER A 59 -8.08 -23.12 -3.99
C SER A 59 -9.21 -22.83 -3.02
N VAL A 60 -10.11 -23.80 -2.82
CA VAL A 60 -11.17 -23.68 -1.81
C VAL A 60 -10.59 -23.52 -0.40
N GLY A 61 -9.48 -24.19 -0.11
CA GLY A 61 -8.77 -24.06 1.17
C GLY A 61 -8.08 -22.71 1.40
N HIS A 62 -8.03 -21.84 0.37
CA HIS A 62 -7.45 -20.51 0.48
C HIS A 62 -8.39 -19.47 1.06
N LEU A 63 -9.67 -19.79 1.28
CA LEU A 63 -10.64 -18.87 1.85
C LEU A 63 -10.45 -18.71 3.37
N PRO A 64 -10.64 -17.47 3.92
CA PRO A 64 -10.95 -16.22 3.24
C PRO A 64 -9.70 -15.53 2.62
N VAL A 65 -9.88 -14.88 1.46
CA VAL A 65 -8.79 -14.23 0.69
C VAL A 65 -9.10 -12.74 0.47
N PHE A 66 -9.22 -11.99 1.54
CA PHE A 66 -9.50 -10.56 1.48
C PHE A 66 -8.22 -9.74 1.29
N TYR A 67 -8.26 -8.72 0.42
CA TYR A 67 -7.13 -7.80 0.24
C TYR A 67 -6.86 -6.93 1.49
N ASN A 68 -7.92 -6.66 2.25
CA ASN A 68 -7.92 -5.86 3.47
C ASN A 68 -7.94 -6.73 4.73
N HIS A 69 -7.28 -7.89 4.67
CA HIS A 69 -7.18 -8.77 5.83
C HIS A 69 -6.45 -8.10 6.99
N LEU A 70 -6.68 -8.59 8.19
CA LEU A 70 -5.93 -8.16 9.37
C LEU A 70 -4.51 -8.73 9.32
N PRO A 71 -3.52 -8.09 9.96
CA PRO A 71 -2.20 -8.68 10.16
C PRO A 71 -2.35 -10.02 10.89
N THR A 72 -1.97 -11.11 10.23
CA THR A 72 -2.15 -12.47 10.75
C THR A 72 -0.90 -13.28 10.57
N ASP A 73 -0.86 -14.43 11.24
CA ASP A 73 0.19 -15.41 11.04
C ASP A 73 0.14 -16.11 9.67
N LYS A 74 -0.96 -15.96 8.94
CA LYS A 74 -1.18 -16.53 7.62
C LYS A 74 -0.86 -15.55 6.49
N GLY A 75 0.06 -14.67 6.66
CA GLY A 75 0.38 -13.67 5.66
C GLY A 75 1.82 -13.76 5.24
N PHE A 76 2.18 -12.89 4.37
CA PHE A 76 3.49 -12.69 3.78
C PHE A 76 4.59 -12.47 4.83
N TYR A 77 4.88 -13.52 5.59
CA TYR A 77 6.05 -13.50 6.46
C TYR A 77 7.31 -13.58 5.64
N ARG A 78 8.33 -14.20 6.13
CA ARG A 78 9.63 -14.21 5.48
C ARG A 78 9.70 -15.14 4.30
N ARG A 79 8.87 -16.22 4.30
CA ARG A 79 8.78 -17.22 3.23
C ARG A 79 7.51 -18.05 3.36
N PRO A 80 6.96 -18.56 2.25
CA PRO A 80 5.90 -19.56 2.27
C PRO A 80 6.31 -20.82 3.01
N GLY A 81 5.37 -21.47 3.67
CA GLY A 81 5.55 -22.79 4.26
C GLY A 81 5.81 -23.86 3.20
N ARG A 82 6.51 -24.92 3.60
CA ARG A 82 6.76 -26.12 2.80
C ARG A 82 6.37 -27.35 3.60
N PRO A 83 6.07 -28.50 2.95
CA PRO A 83 5.68 -29.72 3.67
C PRO A 83 6.66 -30.16 4.76
N ASN A 84 7.97 -29.98 4.55
CA ASN A 84 9.02 -30.35 5.50
C ASN A 84 9.51 -29.19 6.37
N GLU A 85 8.97 -27.99 6.16
CA GLU A 85 9.38 -26.76 6.83
C GLU A 85 8.19 -25.82 6.92
N PRO A 86 7.24 -26.11 7.85
CA PRO A 86 6.02 -25.31 7.99
C PRO A 86 6.37 -23.86 8.30
N GLY A 87 5.74 -22.95 7.55
CA GLY A 87 5.72 -21.52 7.83
C GLY A 87 4.53 -21.17 8.72
N ARG A 88 4.24 -19.86 8.79
CA ARG A 88 3.02 -19.33 9.43
C ARG A 88 1.92 -19.01 8.40
N ASP A 89 2.06 -19.52 7.20
CA ASP A 89 1.17 -19.34 6.06
C ASP A 89 0.63 -20.68 5.56
N TYR A 90 0.12 -20.72 4.33
CA TYR A 90 -0.36 -21.97 3.73
C TYR A 90 0.81 -22.88 3.35
N VAL A 91 0.77 -24.13 3.81
CA VAL A 91 1.86 -25.11 3.60
C VAL A 91 2.01 -25.52 2.13
N PHE A 92 0.89 -25.63 1.40
CA PHE A 92 0.87 -26.16 0.03
C PHE A 92 0.61 -25.10 -1.04
N SER A 93 0.42 -23.84 -0.66
CA SER A 93 0.16 -22.75 -1.60
C SER A 93 0.69 -21.43 -1.10
N SER A 94 0.94 -20.51 -2.02
CA SER A 94 1.23 -19.12 -1.68
C SER A 94 0.01 -18.47 -1.02
N PRO A 95 0.19 -17.55 -0.05
CA PRO A 95 -0.89 -16.74 0.50
C PRO A 95 -1.43 -15.70 -0.48
N ALA A 96 -0.72 -15.45 -1.59
CA ALA A 96 -1.18 -14.54 -2.63
C ALA A 96 -2.43 -15.07 -3.33
N PRO A 97 -3.43 -14.23 -3.62
CA PRO A 97 -4.61 -14.64 -4.36
C PRO A 97 -4.28 -15.04 -5.80
N LEU A 98 -5.18 -15.75 -6.47
CA LEU A 98 -5.06 -16.03 -7.89
C LEU A 98 -5.08 -14.73 -8.70
N TRP A 99 -6.02 -13.84 -8.40
CA TRP A 99 -6.02 -12.43 -8.81
C TRP A 99 -6.48 -11.58 -7.63
N SER A 100 -5.81 -10.47 -7.46
CA SER A 100 -6.05 -9.56 -6.35
C SER A 100 -7.28 -8.67 -6.60
N PHE A 101 -7.86 -8.15 -5.53
CA PHE A 101 -8.84 -7.07 -5.59
C PHE A 101 -8.28 -5.90 -6.42
N GLY A 102 -9.10 -5.35 -7.30
CA GLY A 102 -8.70 -4.26 -8.18
C GLY A 102 -7.97 -4.71 -9.45
N HIS A 103 -7.62 -6.00 -9.61
CA HIS A 103 -6.99 -6.50 -10.84
C HIS A 103 -7.92 -6.39 -12.04
N GLY A 104 -7.35 -6.07 -13.20
CA GLY A 104 -8.04 -6.06 -14.48
C GLY A 104 -7.13 -5.50 -15.57
N LEU A 105 -7.17 -6.13 -16.74
CA LEU A 105 -6.35 -5.79 -17.89
C LEU A 105 -7.09 -4.84 -18.85
N SER A 106 -6.35 -4.22 -19.73
CA SER A 106 -6.82 -3.34 -20.80
C SER A 106 -6.09 -3.68 -22.09
N TYR A 107 -6.62 -3.29 -23.25
CA TYR A 107 -5.94 -3.40 -24.53
C TYR A 107 -4.90 -2.29 -24.72
N THR A 108 -4.74 -1.39 -23.75
CA THR A 108 -3.70 -0.37 -23.71
C THR A 108 -2.91 -0.43 -22.41
N THR A 109 -1.85 0.33 -22.29
CA THR A 109 -0.99 0.40 -21.11
C THR A 109 -1.01 1.81 -20.55
N PHE A 110 -0.90 1.90 -19.21
CA PHE A 110 -0.88 3.17 -18.50
C PHE A 110 0.37 3.28 -17.63
N GLU A 111 0.93 4.48 -17.57
CA GLU A 111 2.08 4.81 -16.75
C GLU A 111 1.69 5.84 -15.69
N TYR A 112 2.03 5.53 -14.42
CA TYR A 112 1.88 6.41 -13.27
C TYR A 112 3.20 7.15 -13.07
N LEU A 113 3.28 8.40 -13.49
CA LEU A 113 4.54 9.14 -13.52
C LEU A 113 4.92 9.66 -12.13
N ASN A 114 4.03 10.41 -11.50
CA ASN A 114 4.22 11.00 -10.18
C ASN A 114 2.88 11.25 -9.49
N ALA A 115 2.96 11.56 -8.19
CA ALA A 115 1.82 12.06 -7.44
C ALA A 115 2.24 13.26 -6.60
N HIS A 116 1.39 14.28 -6.57
CA HIS A 116 1.49 15.44 -5.69
C HIS A 116 0.46 15.31 -4.57
N TYR A 117 0.86 15.61 -3.35
CA TYR A 117 0.04 15.55 -2.15
C TYR A 117 -0.12 16.96 -1.59
N SER A 118 -1.35 17.39 -1.27
CA SER A 118 -1.64 18.76 -0.82
C SER A 118 -0.99 19.10 0.51
N ALA A 119 -0.72 18.12 1.35
CA ALA A 119 -0.03 18.27 2.62
C ALA A 119 0.58 16.95 3.09
N GLU A 120 1.61 17.01 3.91
CA GLU A 120 2.20 15.86 4.61
C GLU A 120 1.73 15.77 6.06
N LEU A 121 1.27 16.87 6.62
CA LEU A 121 0.67 16.98 7.95
C LEU A 121 -0.78 17.45 7.79
N LEU A 122 -1.72 16.71 8.37
CA LEU A 122 -3.14 16.95 8.25
C LEU A 122 -3.83 16.87 9.62
N HIS A 123 -4.84 17.71 9.79
CA HIS A 123 -5.74 17.62 10.93
C HIS A 123 -6.88 16.61 10.60
N PRO A 124 -7.50 15.95 11.60
CA PRO A 124 -8.63 15.04 11.37
C PRO A 124 -9.80 15.63 10.58
N SER A 125 -9.98 16.96 10.59
CA SER A 125 -11.03 17.65 9.82
C SER A 125 -10.66 17.95 8.37
N ASP A 126 -9.41 17.71 7.97
CA ASP A 126 -8.90 18.08 6.65
C ASP A 126 -9.28 17.05 5.58
N THR A 127 -9.05 17.43 4.33
CA THR A 127 -9.13 16.54 3.18
C THR A 127 -7.78 16.55 2.46
N LEU A 128 -7.15 15.39 2.38
CA LEU A 128 -5.97 15.21 1.54
C LEU A 128 -6.40 15.18 0.07
N ILE A 129 -5.75 16.00 -0.74
CA ILE A 129 -5.88 15.97 -2.20
C ILE A 129 -4.62 15.34 -2.78
N VAL A 130 -4.80 14.27 -3.55
CA VAL A 130 -3.73 13.57 -4.26
C VAL A 130 -3.94 13.73 -5.75
N SER A 131 -2.99 14.37 -6.42
CA SER A 131 -2.99 14.60 -7.87
C SER A 131 -1.99 13.67 -8.53
N VAL A 132 -2.48 12.71 -9.31
CA VAL A 132 -1.67 11.67 -9.97
C VAL A 132 -1.52 11.98 -11.44
N SER A 133 -0.30 12.06 -11.96
CA SER A 133 -0.03 12.19 -13.40
C SER A 133 -0.08 10.80 -14.04
N LEU A 134 -1.10 10.59 -14.87
CA LEU A 134 -1.36 9.34 -15.58
C LEU A 134 -1.20 9.55 -17.08
N LYS A 135 -0.49 8.65 -17.76
CA LYS A 135 -0.29 8.66 -19.21
C LYS A 135 -0.74 7.35 -19.84
N ASN A 136 -1.47 7.41 -20.93
CA ASN A 136 -1.70 6.26 -21.81
C ASN A 136 -0.47 6.07 -22.70
N THR A 137 0.28 4.99 -22.48
CA THR A 137 1.51 4.67 -23.24
C THR A 137 1.28 3.67 -24.37
N GLY A 138 0.07 3.13 -24.49
CA GLY A 138 -0.28 2.21 -25.56
C GLY A 138 -0.88 2.91 -26.77
N SER A 139 -1.32 2.11 -27.75
CA SER A 139 -1.84 2.57 -29.05
C SER A 139 -3.37 2.66 -29.12
N VAL A 140 -4.08 2.27 -28.09
CA VAL A 140 -5.54 2.23 -28.02
C VAL A 140 -6.04 3.17 -26.92
N ALA A 141 -7.12 3.89 -27.20
CA ALA A 141 -7.79 4.68 -26.18
C ALA A 141 -8.40 3.78 -25.08
N GLY A 142 -8.36 4.21 -23.84
CA GLY A 142 -8.86 3.39 -22.75
C GLY A 142 -9.12 4.14 -21.45
N LYS A 143 -9.76 3.44 -20.52
CA LYS A 143 -9.99 3.91 -19.16
C LYS A 143 -9.11 3.14 -18.20
N GLU A 144 -8.43 3.84 -17.29
CA GLU A 144 -7.73 3.23 -16.16
C GLU A 144 -8.48 3.51 -14.86
N VAL A 145 -8.37 2.62 -13.88
CA VAL A 145 -8.90 2.86 -12.53
C VAL A 145 -7.73 3.12 -11.59
N VAL A 146 -7.50 4.40 -11.31
CA VAL A 146 -6.52 4.84 -10.32
C VAL A 146 -7.09 4.63 -8.94
N GLN A 147 -6.44 3.79 -8.13
CA GLN A 147 -6.92 3.35 -6.82
C GLN A 147 -6.01 3.91 -5.72
N LEU A 148 -6.62 4.53 -4.71
CA LEU A 148 -5.93 5.05 -3.53
C LEU A 148 -6.25 4.15 -2.33
N TYR A 149 -5.22 3.51 -1.81
CA TYR A 149 -5.26 2.72 -0.59
C TYR A 149 -4.58 3.45 0.55
N VAL A 150 -5.04 3.19 1.75
CA VAL A 150 -4.42 3.70 2.98
C VAL A 150 -4.10 2.54 3.90
N ARG A 151 -2.89 2.59 4.45
CA ARG A 151 -2.45 1.75 5.54
C ARG A 151 -2.20 2.61 6.77
N ASP A 152 -2.79 2.26 7.87
CA ASP A 152 -2.41 2.76 9.19
C ASP A 152 -1.11 2.08 9.61
N VAL A 153 -0.06 2.85 9.88
CA VAL A 153 1.28 2.29 10.15
C VAL A 153 1.35 1.73 11.56
N VAL A 154 0.78 2.46 12.53
CA VAL A 154 0.71 2.06 13.95
C VAL A 154 -0.63 2.47 14.50
N SER A 155 -1.42 1.49 14.92
CA SER A 155 -2.76 1.68 15.45
C SER A 155 -2.89 1.11 16.86
N SER A 156 -3.74 1.71 17.69
CA SER A 156 -4.04 1.24 19.05
C SER A 156 -4.84 -0.07 19.07
N VAL A 157 -5.49 -0.39 17.96
CA VAL A 157 -6.25 -1.63 17.73
C VAL A 157 -5.81 -2.29 16.44
N VAL A 158 -6.15 -3.56 16.26
CA VAL A 158 -5.81 -4.28 15.03
C VAL A 158 -6.62 -3.70 13.86
N THR A 159 -5.92 -3.15 12.88
CA THR A 159 -6.50 -2.58 11.65
C THR A 159 -6.14 -3.42 10.43
N PRO A 160 -6.92 -3.33 9.33
CA PRO A 160 -6.58 -3.99 8.06
C PRO A 160 -5.23 -3.53 7.51
N VAL A 161 -4.51 -4.44 6.86
CA VAL A 161 -3.20 -4.15 6.24
C VAL A 161 -3.24 -2.99 5.24
N LYS A 162 -4.40 -2.74 4.64
CA LYS A 162 -4.73 -1.56 3.82
C LYS A 162 -6.22 -1.52 3.52
N GLN A 163 -6.72 -0.35 3.16
CA GLN A 163 -8.11 -0.17 2.73
C GLN A 163 -8.17 0.76 1.50
N LEU A 164 -8.98 0.41 0.51
CA LEU A 164 -9.32 1.32 -0.59
C LEU A 164 -10.17 2.48 -0.03
N LYS A 165 -9.73 3.71 -0.22
CA LYS A 165 -10.40 4.90 0.28
C LYS A 165 -10.91 5.84 -0.82
N ALA A 166 -10.27 5.81 -1.98
CA ALA A 166 -10.73 6.58 -3.13
C ALA A 166 -10.33 5.90 -4.44
N PHE A 167 -11.05 6.19 -5.50
CA PHE A 167 -10.67 5.80 -6.86
C PHE A 167 -11.23 6.79 -7.88
N SER A 168 -10.63 6.79 -9.06
CA SER A 168 -11.09 7.56 -10.23
C SER A 168 -10.87 6.75 -11.50
N LYS A 169 -11.74 6.94 -12.49
CA LYS A 169 -11.68 6.19 -13.76
C LYS A 169 -11.60 7.13 -14.96
N PRO A 170 -10.45 7.80 -15.20
CA PRO A 170 -10.25 8.67 -16.34
C PRO A 170 -10.21 7.87 -17.64
N PHE A 171 -10.58 8.56 -18.74
CA PHE A 171 -10.44 8.07 -20.11
C PHE A 171 -9.32 8.85 -20.79
N LEU A 172 -8.38 8.15 -21.42
CA LEU A 172 -7.22 8.75 -22.10
C LEU A 172 -7.08 8.21 -23.52
N GLN A 173 -6.80 9.13 -24.45
CA GLN A 173 -6.39 8.80 -25.80
C GLN A 173 -4.95 8.25 -25.83
N PRO A 174 -4.52 7.55 -26.89
CA PRO A 174 -3.13 7.15 -27.05
C PRO A 174 -2.17 8.34 -26.91
N GLY A 175 -1.15 8.20 -26.06
CA GLY A 175 -0.17 9.25 -25.77
C GLY A 175 -0.64 10.37 -24.85
N GLU A 176 -1.94 10.45 -24.55
CA GLU A 176 -2.49 11.47 -23.67
C GLU A 176 -2.00 11.31 -22.23
N MET A 177 -1.74 12.46 -21.60
CA MET A 177 -1.42 12.58 -20.19
C MET A 177 -2.48 13.42 -19.50
N GLN A 178 -2.97 12.94 -18.36
CA GLN A 178 -3.99 13.61 -17.54
C GLN A 178 -3.61 13.62 -16.07
N THR A 179 -3.92 14.70 -15.37
CA THR A 179 -3.84 14.75 -13.91
C THR A 179 -5.16 14.25 -13.31
N VAL A 180 -5.06 13.14 -12.58
CA VAL A 180 -6.19 12.52 -11.88
C VAL A 180 -6.19 12.98 -10.44
N VAL A 181 -7.30 13.58 -10.00
CA VAL A 181 -7.43 14.09 -8.64
C VAL A 181 -8.25 13.12 -7.79
N LEU A 182 -7.67 12.68 -6.68
CA LEU A 182 -8.29 11.85 -5.65
C LEU A 182 -8.42 12.67 -4.37
N LYS A 183 -9.58 12.59 -3.71
CA LYS A 183 -9.86 13.27 -2.45
C LYS A 183 -10.04 12.25 -1.35
N LEU A 184 -9.35 12.45 -0.25
CA LEU A 184 -9.44 11.62 0.95
C LEU A 184 -9.75 12.51 2.14
N PRO A 185 -11.03 12.62 2.56
CA PRO A 185 -11.36 13.21 3.84
C PRO A 185 -10.69 12.39 4.96
N ILE A 186 -9.92 13.04 5.83
CA ILE A 186 -9.18 12.35 6.90
C ILE A 186 -10.12 11.64 7.88
N GLN A 187 -11.35 12.11 8.02
CA GLN A 187 -12.40 11.42 8.80
C GLN A 187 -12.71 9.99 8.30
N GLU A 188 -12.43 9.65 7.04
CA GLU A 188 -12.57 8.29 6.50
C GLU A 188 -11.52 7.31 7.05
N LEU A 189 -10.50 7.80 7.75
CA LEU A 189 -9.49 7.00 8.44
C LEU A 189 -9.93 6.60 9.87
N ALA A 190 -11.08 7.09 10.32
CA ALA A 190 -11.57 6.83 11.66
C ALA A 190 -11.80 5.32 11.91
N LEU A 191 -11.38 4.88 13.08
CA LEU A 191 -11.58 3.55 13.63
C LEU A 191 -12.35 3.63 14.96
N TYR A 192 -12.75 2.48 15.49
CA TYR A 192 -13.29 2.38 16.86
C TYR A 192 -12.16 1.95 17.80
N ASP A 193 -11.87 2.78 18.79
CA ASP A 193 -10.89 2.51 19.84
C ASP A 193 -11.38 1.45 20.83
N LEU A 194 -10.55 1.08 21.81
CA LEU A 194 -10.89 0.12 22.88
C LEU A 194 -12.07 0.57 23.74
N SER A 195 -12.40 1.87 23.73
CA SER A 195 -13.57 2.44 24.42
C SER A 195 -14.81 2.52 23.53
N MET A 196 -14.78 1.92 22.33
CA MET A 196 -15.84 1.95 21.32
C MET A 196 -16.19 3.36 20.83
N LYS A 197 -15.25 4.28 20.89
CA LYS A 197 -15.39 5.62 20.31
C LYS A 197 -14.81 5.63 18.92
N LYS A 198 -15.53 6.26 17.98
CA LYS A 198 -15.04 6.49 16.62
C LYS A 198 -14.06 7.65 16.63
N VAL A 199 -12.79 7.37 16.35
CA VAL A 199 -11.69 8.34 16.40
C VAL A 199 -10.81 8.23 15.17
N VAL A 200 -10.20 9.33 14.76
CA VAL A 200 -9.04 9.32 13.86
C VAL A 200 -7.83 9.40 14.77
N GLU A 201 -6.98 8.39 14.74
CA GLU A 201 -5.77 8.36 15.56
C GLU A 201 -4.71 9.29 14.99
N GLU A 202 -3.94 9.91 15.90
CA GLU A 202 -2.75 10.67 15.52
C GLU A 202 -1.64 9.68 15.18
N GLY A 203 -0.98 9.88 14.04
CA GLY A 203 0.08 8.97 13.61
C GLY A 203 0.36 9.02 12.12
N GLU A 204 1.19 8.09 11.70
CA GLU A 204 1.61 7.93 10.30
C GLU A 204 0.63 7.04 9.54
N TYR A 205 0.27 7.51 8.35
CA TYR A 205 -0.53 6.77 7.39
C TYR A 205 0.21 6.67 6.05
N GLU A 206 0.34 5.46 5.52
CA GLU A 206 0.92 5.23 4.20
C GLU A 206 -0.17 5.32 3.14
N ILE A 207 -0.06 6.30 2.26
CA ILE A 207 -0.90 6.46 1.06
C ILE A 207 -0.26 5.65 -0.07
N GLN A 208 -1.03 4.76 -0.67
CA GLN A 208 -0.61 3.88 -1.74
C GLN A 208 -1.49 4.12 -2.97
N ILE A 209 -0.89 4.42 -4.10
CA ILE A 209 -1.59 4.58 -5.38
C ILE A 209 -1.23 3.40 -6.29
N GLY A 210 -2.22 2.75 -6.85
CA GLY A 210 -1.98 1.59 -7.69
C GLY A 210 -3.10 1.27 -8.66
N THR A 211 -2.89 0.21 -9.43
CA THR A 211 -3.85 -0.36 -10.38
C THR A 211 -4.67 -1.49 -9.75
N ALA A 212 -4.14 -2.09 -8.68
CA ALA A 212 -4.74 -3.16 -7.89
C ALA A 212 -4.19 -3.15 -6.47
N SER A 213 -4.76 -3.93 -5.56
CA SER A 213 -4.32 -3.97 -4.16
C SER A 213 -2.89 -4.51 -3.97
N ASP A 214 -2.38 -5.29 -4.90
CA ASP A 214 -1.01 -5.84 -4.93
C ASP A 214 -0.11 -5.16 -5.98
N ASP A 215 -0.65 -4.31 -6.85
CA ASP A 215 0.11 -3.54 -7.85
C ASP A 215 0.13 -2.05 -7.49
N ILE A 216 0.95 -1.71 -6.51
CA ILE A 216 1.14 -0.34 -6.02
C ILE A 216 2.29 0.33 -6.77
N ARG A 217 2.00 1.47 -7.40
CA ARG A 217 2.91 2.23 -8.25
C ARG A 217 3.60 3.37 -7.52
N LEU A 218 2.87 4.06 -6.63
CA LEU A 218 3.38 5.22 -5.89
C LEU A 218 3.02 5.07 -4.41
N ARG A 219 3.92 5.55 -3.53
CA ARG A 219 3.73 5.53 -2.08
C ARG A 219 4.18 6.83 -1.45
N ARG A 220 3.49 7.26 -0.40
CA ARG A 220 3.86 8.41 0.43
C ARG A 220 3.33 8.21 1.84
N THR A 221 4.14 8.52 2.83
CA THR A 221 3.69 8.63 4.21
C THR A 221 3.23 10.05 4.49
N ILE A 222 2.08 10.17 5.15
CA ILE A 222 1.55 11.42 5.70
C ILE A 222 1.41 11.25 7.22
N PHE A 223 1.35 12.35 7.94
CA PHE A 223 1.06 12.37 9.36
C PHE A 223 -0.31 13.02 9.61
N VAL A 224 -1.14 12.40 10.45
CA VAL A 224 -2.42 12.96 10.91
C VAL A 224 -2.30 13.29 12.38
N GLY A 225 -2.70 14.49 12.77
CA GLY A 225 -2.67 14.92 14.16
C GLY A 225 -2.18 16.34 14.32
N ARG A 226 -1.92 16.72 15.55
CA ARG A 226 -1.16 17.94 15.84
C ARG A 226 0.27 17.67 15.39
N GLN A 227 0.95 18.73 14.90
CA GLN A 227 2.38 18.57 14.63
C GLN A 227 2.99 17.82 15.82
N PRO A 228 3.61 16.66 15.60
CA PRO A 228 4.55 16.20 16.60
C PRO A 228 5.38 17.43 16.89
N VAL A 229 5.63 17.72 18.17
CA VAL A 229 6.54 18.78 18.58
C VAL A 229 7.87 18.42 17.94
N THR A 230 7.92 18.57 16.63
CA THR A 230 9.11 18.44 15.84
C THR A 230 9.80 19.77 15.99
N SER A 231 11.03 19.69 16.06
CA SER A 231 12.11 20.66 16.02
C SER A 231 11.84 22.09 15.57
N ASN A 232 10.68 22.46 15.03
CA ASN A 232 10.36 23.85 14.68
C ASN A 232 9.73 24.65 15.84
N SER A 233 9.16 23.99 16.85
CA SER A 233 8.86 24.60 18.15
C SER A 233 9.95 24.32 19.20
N LEU A 234 10.80 23.35 18.93
CA LEU A 234 11.97 22.96 19.69
C LEU A 234 13.23 23.28 18.88
N GLY A 235 13.42 24.49 18.40
CA GLY A 235 14.57 24.98 17.63
C GLY A 235 15.34 23.89 16.85
N HIS A 236 15.52 24.09 15.58
CA HIS A 236 16.34 23.28 14.66
C HIS A 236 17.42 22.49 15.39
N ASN A 237 17.41 21.14 15.33
CA ASN A 237 18.44 20.20 15.75
C ASN A 237 18.28 19.46 17.09
N ASP A 238 17.09 18.93 17.40
CA ASP A 238 17.01 17.98 18.52
C ASP A 238 17.68 16.64 18.19
N PHE A 239 17.95 16.40 16.89
CA PHE A 239 18.64 15.20 16.39
C PHE A 239 19.69 15.60 15.34
N CYS A 240 20.97 15.64 15.75
CA CYS A 240 22.07 15.71 14.79
C CYS A 240 22.49 14.30 14.39
N MET A 241 22.16 13.86 13.18
CA MET A 241 22.80 12.70 12.57
C MET A 241 24.12 13.14 11.95
N ASP A 242 25.24 12.88 12.63
CA ASP A 242 26.55 13.28 12.15
C ASP A 242 27.08 12.38 11.03
N GLU A 243 26.70 11.09 11.02
CA GLU A 243 27.18 10.15 10.01
C GLU A 243 26.39 8.84 9.96
N ILE A 244 25.90 8.45 8.79
CA ILE A 244 25.45 7.09 8.49
C ILE A 244 26.54 6.42 7.67
N VAL A 245 27.35 5.57 8.31
CA VAL A 245 28.34 4.78 7.60
C VAL A 245 27.71 3.45 7.15
N LYS A 246 27.42 3.35 5.87
CA LYS A 246 27.01 2.07 5.26
C LYS A 246 28.21 1.12 5.18
N ASN A 247 28.13 0.02 5.89
CA ASN A 247 29.11 -1.05 5.73
C ASN A 247 28.55 -2.10 4.74
N PRO A 248 29.28 -2.52 3.68
CA PRO A 248 28.79 -3.35 2.59
C PRO A 248 28.29 -4.75 2.98
N GLY A 249 28.16 -5.04 4.27
CA GLY A 249 27.74 -6.34 4.76
C GLY A 249 26.48 -6.39 5.62
N ARG A 250 25.58 -5.42 5.63
CA ARG A 250 24.29 -5.46 6.36
C ARG A 250 24.23 -4.76 7.73
N LYS A 251 25.28 -4.15 8.23
CA LYS A 251 25.24 -3.37 9.48
C LYS A 251 25.58 -1.93 9.19
N ILE A 252 24.84 -1.02 9.80
CA ILE A 252 25.12 0.41 9.76
C ILE A 252 25.50 0.88 11.16
N LYS A 253 26.39 1.85 11.22
CA LYS A 253 26.69 2.57 12.45
C LYS A 253 25.94 3.90 12.37
N VAL A 254 25.03 4.13 13.29
CA VAL A 254 24.33 5.40 13.44
C VAL A 254 24.96 6.14 14.60
N ALA A 255 25.34 7.38 14.35
CA ALA A 255 25.87 8.26 15.37
C ALA A 255 25.10 9.58 15.34
N GLY A 256 24.92 10.20 16.49
CA GLY A 256 24.19 11.45 16.62
C GLY A 256 24.42 12.13 17.95
N CYS A 257 23.69 13.22 18.18
CA CYS A 257 23.68 13.88 19.47
C CYS A 257 22.24 14.17 19.94
N VAL A 258 21.97 14.00 21.22
CA VAL A 258 20.72 14.35 21.87
C VAL A 258 20.85 15.75 22.45
N ARG A 259 19.87 16.62 22.18
CA ARG A 259 19.84 17.99 22.64
C ARG A 259 18.48 18.35 23.21
N ASP A 260 18.42 19.31 24.11
CA ASP A 260 17.16 19.89 24.58
C ASP A 260 16.62 20.94 23.60
N VAL A 261 15.49 21.55 23.97
CA VAL A 261 14.82 22.59 23.19
C VAL A 261 15.67 23.89 23.00
N GLN A 262 16.69 24.08 23.79
CA GLN A 262 17.64 25.18 23.70
C GLN A 262 18.93 24.78 22.93
N ALA A 263 18.89 23.61 22.26
CA ALA A 263 20.02 23.00 21.56
C ALA A 263 21.21 22.62 22.47
N THR A 264 21.00 22.53 23.80
CA THR A 264 22.00 22.08 24.75
C THR A 264 22.14 20.56 24.72
N PRO A 265 23.36 20.02 24.61
CA PRO A 265 23.55 18.57 24.59
C PRO A 265 23.11 17.90 25.90
N ILE A 266 22.34 16.81 25.79
CA ILE A 266 21.88 16.02 26.95
C ILE A 266 22.60 14.69 26.99
N SER A 267 23.28 14.42 28.11
CA SER A 267 23.89 13.11 28.39
C SER A 267 22.97 12.23 29.23
N GLY A 268 23.20 10.91 29.18
CA GLY A 268 22.45 9.97 29.99
C GLY A 268 21.10 9.52 29.39
N ILE A 269 20.76 9.96 28.17
CA ILE A 269 19.54 9.51 27.48
C ILE A 269 19.74 8.13 26.87
N GLU A 270 18.81 7.25 27.14
CA GLU A 270 18.78 5.89 26.58
C GLU A 270 18.24 5.93 25.14
N ILE A 271 19.04 5.46 24.18
CA ILE A 271 18.68 5.31 22.77
C ILE A 271 18.64 3.81 22.46
N LYS A 272 17.48 3.32 22.07
CA LYS A 272 17.23 1.90 21.80
C LYS A 272 16.88 1.68 20.34
N SER A 273 17.58 0.75 19.68
CA SER A 273 17.21 0.29 18.36
C SER A 273 16.00 -0.64 18.44
N ASN A 274 14.94 -0.34 17.69
CA ASN A 274 13.72 -1.14 17.69
C ASN A 274 13.93 -2.51 17.05
N TYR A 275 14.85 -2.64 16.11
CA TYR A 275 15.07 -3.87 15.35
C TYR A 275 16.12 -4.78 15.99
N SER A 276 17.24 -4.23 16.40
CA SER A 276 18.33 -5.00 17.01
C SER A 276 18.17 -5.19 18.51
N GLY A 277 17.28 -4.44 19.16
CA GLY A 277 17.12 -4.41 20.61
C GLY A 277 18.33 -3.83 21.36
N ARG A 278 19.32 -3.31 20.63
CA ARG A 278 20.51 -2.71 21.23
C ARG A 278 20.19 -1.36 21.84
N THR A 279 20.85 -1.08 22.95
CA THR A 279 20.72 0.17 23.68
C THR A 279 22.07 0.82 23.83
N VAL A 280 22.12 2.14 23.71
CA VAL A 280 23.28 2.97 24.10
C VAL A 280 22.78 4.17 24.90
N ILE A 281 23.65 4.69 25.73
CA ILE A 281 23.37 5.89 26.51
C ILE A 281 24.18 7.07 25.92
N SER A 282 23.54 8.22 25.74
CA SER A 282 24.22 9.41 25.26
C SER A 282 25.31 9.84 26.26
N LYS A 283 26.50 10.12 25.71
CA LYS A 283 27.69 10.52 26.47
C LYS A 283 27.71 12.02 26.71
N GLU A 284 28.77 12.47 27.35
CA GLU A 284 29.06 13.89 27.49
C GLU A 284 29.01 14.60 26.13
N GLY A 285 28.32 15.76 26.07
CA GLY A 285 28.02 16.46 24.84
C GLY A 285 26.85 15.84 24.05
N GLY A 286 26.03 14.97 24.67
CA GLY A 286 24.83 14.38 24.07
C GLY A 286 25.11 13.34 22.98
N ARG A 287 26.37 13.01 22.72
CA ARG A 287 26.76 12.13 21.59
C ARG A 287 26.45 10.67 21.87
N TYR A 288 25.98 9.97 20.85
CA TYR A 288 25.82 8.52 20.88
C TYR A 288 26.30 7.87 19.57
N SER A 289 26.51 6.57 19.62
CA SER A 289 26.78 5.75 18.43
C SER A 289 26.28 4.34 18.68
N ILE A 290 25.44 3.83 17.79
CA ILE A 290 24.83 2.51 17.87
C ILE A 290 25.06 1.74 16.57
N LEU A 291 25.37 0.46 16.68
CA LEU A 291 25.49 -0.44 15.53
C LEU A 291 24.13 -1.12 15.32
N THR A 292 23.52 -0.89 14.18
CA THR A 292 22.19 -1.42 13.84
C THR A 292 22.15 -1.95 12.40
N VAL A 293 20.99 -2.28 11.88
CA VAL A 293 20.78 -2.75 10.51
C VAL A 293 20.16 -1.66 9.65
N GLU A 294 20.30 -1.76 8.35
CA GLU A 294 19.68 -0.83 7.42
C GLU A 294 18.14 -0.84 7.60
N ASN A 295 17.52 0.33 7.66
CA ASN A 295 16.10 0.57 7.93
C ASN A 295 15.63 0.33 9.38
N ASP A 296 16.52 0.28 10.36
CA ASP A 296 16.14 0.29 11.77
C ASP A 296 15.71 1.69 12.22
N VAL A 297 14.79 1.74 13.17
CA VAL A 297 14.35 2.98 13.82
C VAL A 297 14.98 3.05 15.21
N LEU A 298 15.55 4.19 15.53
CA LEU A 298 16.18 4.47 16.82
C LEU A 298 15.24 5.23 17.74
#